data_e9c5682a2f037e87c23e11467e46a7aa
#
_entry.id   e9c5682a2f037e87c23e11467e46a7aa
#
_cell.length_a   1.000
_cell.length_b   1.000
_cell.length_c   1.000
_cell.angle_alpha   90.00
_cell.angle_beta   90.00
_cell.angle_gamma   90.00
#
_symmetry.space_group_name_H-M   'P 1'
#
loop_
_entity.id
_entity.type
_entity.pdbx_description
1 polymer ?
#
loop_
_entity_poly.entity_id
_entity_poly.type
_entity_poly.pdbx_seq_one_letter_code
_entity_poly.pdbx_strand_id
1 'polypeptide(L)'
;MAQRGKVLRAGMTYHFSGYFRRIGGGEVRVTVALHRDGEFGDMLDSFTFTPGTGYEKQTYTFRSDFYGRAMLAVWVDGGEIECDCFSLMPEDTVSGWRRDVVDAAKEISPKVIRWPGGCFASFYDWRDAIGPRDQRKPTASYFWGGYQSNDVGSMELASFCEAVGAEQMICVNLFHPAKENYLKNDNNDYRFPGFTDIHEGAKLAADWVAYMNADESHPMGALRASHGRKKPFGVKYWEIDNETCRWFTGEQYAEAVKIYSEAMKAVDPTIRIGMITYAFGGNDVIERMLEIAGEHIDFFADRGPDPRNLSGKLGVMRAYNEKHGTSIGYCNTEWLPYDMFCFHVDSFDWVNGNKSFMFSKWRYAMNIFRQIMMWQREGGDVLFVNFNNFANTHAQNVMDTPKEGVYISAAGRAMGLMASSPASWVLEIEDYTPELLAPFQVQAAWDREHEKLVLYVFNLDAESREAVFDLGQLKTAFADAAVMAVYADDLYDMNTQTDPERIRRMTYTAKTDGDTVAVRVPGYGFAMAILEK
;
A
#
# COMPACT_ATOMS: atom_id res chain seq x y z
N MET A 1 -2.83 -23.26 -27.88
CA MET A 1 -3.05 -22.64 -26.55
C MET A 1 -3.45 -21.18 -26.73
N ALA A 2 -4.36 -20.66 -25.91
CA ALA A 2 -4.74 -19.24 -26.00
C ALA A 2 -5.10 -18.66 -24.65
N GLN A 3 -4.74 -17.40 -24.42
CA GLN A 3 -5.12 -16.62 -23.24
C GLN A 3 -5.88 -15.36 -23.65
N ARG A 4 -7.14 -15.29 -23.26
CA ARG A 4 -8.05 -14.18 -23.54
C ARG A 4 -7.90 -13.01 -22.56
N GLY A 5 -8.61 -11.91 -22.87
CA GLY A 5 -8.78 -10.76 -21.98
C GLY A 5 -7.52 -9.91 -21.82
N LYS A 6 -6.64 -9.87 -22.81
CA LYS A 6 -5.65 -8.79 -22.92
C LYS A 6 -6.36 -7.53 -23.40
N VAL A 7 -5.92 -6.36 -22.97
CA VAL A 7 -6.41 -5.10 -23.53
C VAL A 7 -5.29 -4.43 -24.30
N LEU A 8 -5.52 -4.22 -25.58
CA LEU A 8 -4.59 -3.51 -26.45
C LEU A 8 -5.05 -2.05 -26.63
N ARG A 9 -4.09 -1.16 -26.75
CA ARG A 9 -4.29 0.27 -27.04
C ARG A 9 -3.78 0.57 -28.44
N ALA A 10 -4.59 1.32 -29.22
CA ALA A 10 -4.20 1.74 -30.56
C ALA A 10 -2.94 2.62 -30.53
N GLY A 11 -2.03 2.39 -31.45
CA GLY A 11 -0.73 3.08 -31.53
C GLY A 11 0.32 2.58 -30.54
N MET A 12 0.00 1.59 -29.70
CA MET A 12 0.91 1.07 -28.66
C MET A 12 1.75 -0.10 -29.20
N THR A 13 3.01 -0.09 -28.81
CA THR A 13 3.94 -1.19 -29.01
C THR A 13 3.92 -2.13 -27.81
N TYR A 14 3.94 -3.45 -28.06
CA TYR A 14 3.96 -4.49 -27.04
C TYR A 14 5.15 -5.41 -27.27
N HIS A 15 5.93 -5.66 -26.22
CA HIS A 15 7.05 -6.59 -26.23
C HIS A 15 6.60 -7.95 -25.71
N PHE A 16 6.65 -8.93 -26.58
CA PHE A 16 6.42 -10.32 -26.23
C PHE A 16 7.74 -11.02 -25.92
N SER A 17 7.73 -11.92 -24.94
CA SER A 17 8.76 -12.95 -24.77
C SER A 17 8.16 -14.25 -24.23
N GLY A 18 8.81 -15.37 -24.54
CA GLY A 18 8.46 -16.69 -24.04
C GLY A 18 9.56 -17.69 -24.35
N TYR A 19 9.67 -18.75 -23.56
CA TYR A 19 10.62 -19.83 -23.78
C TYR A 19 9.94 -21.00 -24.47
N PHE A 20 10.63 -21.57 -25.46
CA PHE A 20 10.11 -22.66 -26.28
C PHE A 20 11.19 -23.68 -26.55
N ARG A 21 10.80 -24.97 -26.55
CA ARG A 21 11.60 -26.06 -27.10
C ARG A 21 10.71 -27.07 -27.82
N ARG A 22 11.23 -27.72 -28.85
CA ARG A 22 10.54 -28.85 -29.46
C ARG A 22 10.80 -30.14 -28.69
N ILE A 23 9.78 -31.02 -28.68
CA ILE A 23 9.87 -32.37 -28.15
C ILE A 23 9.95 -33.35 -29.33
N GLY A 24 10.89 -34.31 -29.26
CA GLY A 24 11.04 -35.34 -30.31
C GLY A 24 11.72 -34.86 -31.60
N GLY A 25 11.66 -35.71 -32.63
CA GLY A 25 12.22 -35.46 -33.97
C GLY A 25 11.14 -34.97 -34.95
N GLY A 26 11.54 -34.11 -35.89
CA GLY A 26 10.66 -33.59 -36.92
C GLY A 26 10.72 -32.04 -37.00
N GLU A 27 10.21 -31.50 -38.10
CA GLU A 27 10.02 -30.06 -38.22
C GLU A 27 8.80 -29.60 -37.42
N VAL A 28 9.01 -28.67 -36.52
CA VAL A 28 7.94 -28.05 -35.74
C VAL A 28 7.95 -26.56 -36.03
N ARG A 29 6.80 -26.01 -36.39
CA ARG A 29 6.60 -24.60 -36.61
C ARG A 29 5.68 -24.05 -35.53
N VAL A 30 6.11 -22.96 -34.88
CA VAL A 30 5.32 -22.27 -33.85
C VAL A 30 4.95 -20.88 -34.35
N THR A 31 3.67 -20.55 -34.25
CA THR A 31 3.16 -19.20 -34.54
C THR A 31 2.58 -18.63 -33.25
N VAL A 32 3.10 -17.48 -32.82
CA VAL A 32 2.53 -16.68 -31.76
C VAL A 32 1.78 -15.51 -32.38
N ALA A 33 0.51 -15.37 -32.01
CA ALA A 33 -0.40 -14.39 -32.66
C ALA A 33 -1.25 -13.65 -31.65
N LEU A 34 -1.55 -12.39 -31.98
CA LEU A 34 -2.59 -11.59 -31.33
C LEU A 34 -3.86 -11.62 -32.18
N HIS A 35 -4.97 -11.94 -31.57
CA HIS A 35 -6.30 -11.93 -32.18
C HIS A 35 -7.23 -10.98 -31.41
N ARG A 36 -8.29 -10.49 -32.04
CA ARG A 36 -9.40 -9.90 -31.26
C ARG A 36 -10.01 -10.95 -30.36
N ASP A 37 -10.45 -10.52 -29.17
CA ASP A 37 -11.01 -11.45 -28.19
C ASP A 37 -12.37 -11.99 -28.70
N GLY A 38 -12.46 -13.32 -28.82
CA GLY A 38 -13.68 -14.01 -29.25
C GLY A 38 -13.50 -14.90 -30.47
N GLU A 39 -12.76 -14.47 -31.49
CA GLU A 39 -12.64 -15.18 -32.76
C GLU A 39 -11.19 -15.37 -33.19
N PHE A 40 -10.83 -16.62 -33.50
CA PHE A 40 -9.48 -16.94 -34.01
C PHE A 40 -9.23 -16.46 -35.44
N GLY A 41 -10.30 -16.10 -36.19
CA GLY A 41 -10.17 -15.64 -37.58
C GLY A 41 -9.71 -14.19 -37.71
N ASP A 42 -9.79 -13.39 -36.65
CA ASP A 42 -9.48 -11.95 -36.67
C ASP A 42 -8.10 -11.69 -36.05
N MET A 43 -7.07 -12.12 -36.79
CA MET A 43 -5.68 -11.97 -36.41
C MET A 43 -5.20 -10.53 -36.64
N LEU A 44 -4.65 -9.94 -35.57
CA LEU A 44 -4.13 -8.58 -35.57
C LEU A 44 -2.65 -8.52 -35.99
N ASP A 45 -1.85 -9.46 -35.46
CA ASP A 45 -0.43 -9.58 -35.77
C ASP A 45 0.10 -10.95 -35.35
N SER A 46 1.20 -11.41 -35.93
CA SER A 46 1.81 -12.69 -35.59
C SER A 46 3.26 -12.79 -36.01
N PHE A 47 4.00 -13.69 -35.38
CA PHE A 47 5.29 -14.13 -35.88
C PHE A 47 5.42 -15.66 -35.77
N THR A 48 6.26 -16.23 -36.66
CA THR A 48 6.44 -17.66 -36.77
C THR A 48 7.93 -18.00 -36.69
N PHE A 49 8.26 -19.09 -35.99
CA PHE A 49 9.62 -19.57 -35.82
C PHE A 49 9.65 -21.09 -35.69
N THR A 50 10.87 -21.67 -35.78
CA THR A 50 11.12 -23.08 -35.55
C THR A 50 11.94 -23.23 -34.25
N PRO A 51 11.40 -23.83 -33.18
CA PRO A 51 12.11 -23.97 -31.92
C PRO A 51 13.21 -25.03 -32.02
N GLY A 52 14.32 -24.79 -31.30
CA GLY A 52 15.37 -25.79 -31.08
C GLY A 52 14.95 -26.92 -30.12
N THR A 53 15.88 -27.82 -29.79
CA THR A 53 15.65 -28.90 -28.79
C THR A 53 15.89 -28.43 -27.34
N GLY A 54 16.61 -27.34 -27.14
CA GLY A 54 16.78 -26.67 -25.86
C GLY A 54 15.75 -25.53 -25.66
N TYR A 55 15.51 -25.13 -24.41
CA TYR A 55 14.71 -23.94 -24.15
C TYR A 55 15.42 -22.68 -24.64
N GLU A 56 14.82 -22.00 -25.58
CA GLU A 56 15.29 -20.74 -26.16
C GLU A 56 14.24 -19.66 -25.95
N LYS A 57 14.69 -18.48 -25.51
CA LYS A 57 13.82 -17.31 -25.37
C LYS A 57 13.55 -16.70 -26.75
N GLN A 58 12.28 -16.71 -27.14
CA GLN A 58 11.81 -16.00 -28.33
C GLN A 58 11.24 -14.64 -27.92
N THR A 59 11.54 -13.61 -28.71
CA THR A 59 11.05 -12.24 -28.49
C THR A 59 10.44 -11.71 -29.76
N TYR A 60 9.39 -10.92 -29.63
CA TYR A 60 8.76 -10.23 -30.75
C TYR A 60 8.13 -8.92 -30.29
N THR A 61 8.07 -7.97 -31.23
CA THR A 61 7.47 -6.66 -30.96
C THR A 61 6.20 -6.51 -31.79
N PHE A 62 5.06 -6.54 -31.12
CA PHE A 62 3.76 -6.28 -31.72
C PHE A 62 3.45 -4.79 -31.70
N ARG A 63 2.96 -4.25 -32.80
CA ARG A 63 2.36 -2.92 -32.84
C ARG A 63 0.87 -3.04 -33.03
N SER A 64 0.09 -2.45 -32.14
CA SER A 64 -1.36 -2.51 -32.21
C SER A 64 -1.95 -1.21 -32.76
N ASP A 65 -2.71 -1.31 -33.84
CA ASP A 65 -3.61 -0.24 -34.32
C ASP A 65 -5.06 -0.46 -33.81
N PHE A 66 -5.26 -1.50 -32.99
CA PHE A 66 -6.53 -1.90 -32.44
C PHE A 66 -6.64 -1.44 -30.97
N TYR A 67 -7.83 -0.91 -30.61
CA TYR A 67 -8.20 -0.67 -29.20
C TYR A 67 -9.30 -1.65 -28.80
N GLY A 68 -9.05 -2.45 -27.77
CA GLY A 68 -10.03 -3.36 -27.21
C GLY A 68 -9.44 -4.65 -26.67
N ARG A 69 -10.33 -5.59 -26.36
CA ARG A 69 -9.91 -6.90 -25.82
C ARG A 69 -9.31 -7.78 -26.90
N ALA A 70 -8.22 -8.42 -26.56
CA ALA A 70 -7.46 -9.29 -27.43
C ALA A 70 -7.11 -10.61 -26.74
N MET A 71 -6.70 -11.57 -27.54
CA MET A 71 -6.25 -12.90 -27.16
C MET A 71 -4.83 -13.14 -27.69
N LEU A 72 -3.95 -13.61 -26.83
CA LEU A 72 -2.64 -14.13 -27.22
C LEU A 72 -2.80 -15.64 -27.48
N ALA A 73 -2.46 -16.10 -28.68
CA ALA A 73 -2.55 -17.50 -29.07
C ALA A 73 -1.19 -18.06 -29.51
N VAL A 74 -0.97 -19.33 -29.22
CA VAL A 74 0.20 -20.11 -29.70
C VAL A 74 -0.31 -21.30 -30.47
N TRP A 75 0.08 -21.37 -31.75
CA TRP A 75 -0.23 -22.43 -32.69
C TRP A 75 1.01 -23.27 -32.95
N VAL A 76 0.83 -24.57 -33.09
CA VAL A 76 1.92 -25.54 -33.34
C VAL A 76 1.54 -26.43 -34.51
N ASP A 77 2.40 -26.46 -35.50
CA ASP A 77 2.28 -27.35 -36.66
C ASP A 77 3.45 -28.34 -36.72
N GLY A 78 3.18 -29.59 -37.02
CA GLY A 78 4.17 -30.61 -37.34
C GLY A 78 4.80 -31.34 -36.17
N GLY A 79 4.35 -31.14 -34.90
CA GLY A 79 4.88 -31.86 -33.75
C GLY A 79 4.46 -31.32 -32.40
N GLU A 80 5.31 -31.51 -31.40
CA GLU A 80 5.05 -31.12 -30.01
C GLU A 80 6.10 -30.11 -29.50
N ILE A 81 5.68 -29.22 -28.60
CA ILE A 81 6.57 -28.26 -27.92
C ILE A 81 6.30 -28.23 -26.42
N GLU A 82 7.31 -27.82 -25.69
CA GLU A 82 7.14 -27.23 -24.36
C GLU A 82 7.38 -25.73 -24.44
N CYS A 83 6.60 -24.97 -23.66
CA CYS A 83 6.71 -23.52 -23.61
C CYS A 83 6.40 -23.00 -22.23
N ASP A 84 7.04 -21.89 -21.82
CA ASP A 84 6.93 -21.31 -20.49
C ASP A 84 7.24 -19.81 -20.47
N CYS A 85 7.00 -19.17 -19.31
CA CYS A 85 7.40 -17.81 -18.97
C CYS A 85 6.94 -16.76 -19.99
N PHE A 86 5.67 -16.77 -20.37
CA PHE A 86 5.11 -15.79 -21.30
C PHE A 86 4.95 -14.41 -20.68
N SER A 87 5.45 -13.42 -21.40
CA SER A 87 5.30 -11.99 -21.08
C SER A 87 4.79 -11.24 -22.30
N LEU A 88 3.86 -10.31 -22.08
CA LEU A 88 3.40 -9.34 -23.09
C LEU A 88 3.23 -8.00 -22.39
N MET A 89 4.20 -7.12 -22.57
CA MET A 89 4.29 -5.83 -21.85
C MET A 89 4.19 -4.66 -22.82
N PRO A 90 3.37 -3.63 -22.51
CA PRO A 90 3.37 -2.41 -23.30
C PRO A 90 4.69 -1.64 -23.11
N GLU A 91 5.11 -0.91 -24.14
CA GLU A 91 6.36 -0.15 -24.16
C GLU A 91 6.38 1.00 -23.12
N ASP A 92 5.23 1.58 -22.83
CA ASP A 92 5.10 2.75 -21.96
C ASP A 92 5.11 2.45 -20.46
N THR A 93 5.52 1.25 -20.03
CA THR A 93 5.61 0.93 -18.61
C THR A 93 6.61 1.83 -17.88
N VAL A 94 6.33 2.08 -16.60
CA VAL A 94 7.26 2.77 -15.68
C VAL A 94 7.89 1.71 -14.79
N SER A 95 9.15 1.39 -15.02
CA SER A 95 9.87 0.31 -14.30
C SER A 95 9.11 -1.04 -14.29
N GLY A 96 8.40 -1.35 -15.38
CA GLY A 96 7.58 -2.56 -15.52
C GLY A 96 6.18 -2.47 -14.92
N TRP A 97 5.80 -1.34 -14.35
CA TRP A 97 4.43 -1.08 -13.87
C TRP A 97 3.58 -0.40 -14.95
N ARG A 98 2.29 -0.66 -14.93
CA ARG A 98 1.33 0.03 -15.80
C ARG A 98 1.41 1.54 -15.55
N ARG A 99 1.57 2.32 -16.62
CA ARG A 99 1.68 3.78 -16.51
C ARG A 99 0.47 4.42 -15.84
N ASP A 100 -0.75 4.03 -16.22
CA ASP A 100 -1.98 4.55 -15.65
C ASP A 100 -2.11 4.27 -14.14
N VAL A 101 -1.58 3.13 -13.66
CA VAL A 101 -1.51 2.80 -12.23
C VAL A 101 -0.52 3.73 -11.50
N VAL A 102 0.65 3.96 -12.10
CA VAL A 102 1.65 4.89 -11.53
C VAL A 102 1.11 6.32 -11.49
N ASP A 103 0.41 6.75 -12.54
CA ASP A 103 -0.14 8.10 -12.62
C ASP A 103 -1.27 8.31 -11.58
N ALA A 104 -2.16 7.33 -11.42
CA ALA A 104 -3.18 7.35 -10.37
C ALA A 104 -2.57 7.32 -8.95
N ALA A 105 -1.52 6.53 -8.75
CA ALA A 105 -0.80 6.51 -7.49
C ALA A 105 -0.14 7.85 -7.16
N LYS A 106 0.42 8.55 -8.15
CA LYS A 106 0.95 9.91 -7.98
C LYS A 106 -0.13 10.91 -7.60
N GLU A 107 -1.33 10.79 -8.17
CA GLU A 107 -2.46 11.64 -7.80
C GLU A 107 -2.89 11.42 -6.34
N ILE A 108 -2.87 10.16 -5.86
CA ILE A 108 -3.13 9.83 -4.45
C ILE A 108 -1.97 10.30 -3.55
N SER A 109 -0.75 10.37 -4.08
CA SER A 109 0.46 10.84 -3.38
C SER A 109 0.74 10.13 -2.05
N PRO A 110 0.80 8.78 -2.02
CA PRO A 110 1.10 8.05 -0.79
C PRO A 110 2.48 8.47 -0.24
N LYS A 111 2.60 8.57 1.09
CA LYS A 111 3.88 8.92 1.72
C LYS A 111 4.67 7.69 2.15
N VAL A 112 4.00 6.65 2.59
CA VAL A 112 4.60 5.37 2.96
C VAL A 112 3.75 4.24 2.37
N ILE A 113 4.39 3.28 1.69
CA ILE A 113 3.75 2.08 1.16
C ILE A 113 4.31 0.87 1.91
N ARG A 114 3.44 0.12 2.58
CA ARG A 114 3.77 -1.12 3.30
C ARG A 114 3.65 -2.33 2.39
N TRP A 115 4.71 -3.16 2.36
CA TRP A 115 4.74 -4.42 1.59
C TRP A 115 5.88 -5.35 2.06
N PRO A 116 5.78 -6.69 1.94
CA PRO A 116 4.51 -7.41 1.80
C PRO A 116 3.68 -7.20 3.06
N GLY A 117 2.37 -7.21 2.97
CA GLY A 117 1.51 -6.92 4.11
C GLY A 117 0.52 -8.03 4.41
N GLY A 118 -0.24 -7.83 5.48
CA GLY A 118 -1.24 -8.78 5.93
C GLY A 118 -0.64 -10.14 6.29
N CYS A 119 -1.49 -11.12 6.46
CA CYS A 119 -1.08 -12.50 6.80
C CYS A 119 -0.18 -13.16 5.75
N PHE A 120 -0.11 -12.63 4.53
CA PHE A 120 0.83 -13.07 3.51
C PHE A 120 2.28 -12.87 3.95
N ALA A 121 2.61 -11.72 4.57
CA ALA A 121 3.95 -11.40 5.03
C ALA A 121 4.50 -12.47 6.00
N SER A 122 3.64 -13.06 6.83
CA SER A 122 4.03 -14.07 7.83
C SER A 122 4.60 -15.36 7.25
N PHE A 123 4.46 -15.58 5.93
CA PHE A 123 4.91 -16.81 5.24
C PHE A 123 5.72 -16.50 3.97
N TYR A 124 6.06 -15.22 3.76
CA TYR A 124 6.76 -14.78 2.56
C TYR A 124 8.27 -14.91 2.71
N ASP A 125 8.90 -15.58 1.75
CA ASP A 125 10.35 -15.60 1.60
C ASP A 125 10.76 -14.64 0.45
N TRP A 126 11.41 -13.53 0.80
CA TRP A 126 11.78 -12.50 -0.14
C TRP A 126 12.74 -12.98 -1.25
N ARG A 127 13.47 -14.08 -1.00
CA ARG A 127 14.41 -14.67 -1.96
C ARG A 127 13.72 -15.28 -3.18
N ASP A 128 12.45 -15.67 -3.05
CA ASP A 128 11.68 -16.23 -4.16
C ASP A 128 11.32 -15.18 -5.23
N ALA A 129 11.39 -13.88 -4.88
CA ALA A 129 10.98 -12.79 -5.75
C ALA A 129 12.12 -11.81 -6.07
N ILE A 130 13.36 -12.27 -6.12
CA ILE A 130 14.52 -11.49 -6.58
C ILE A 130 15.13 -12.09 -7.86
N GLY A 131 15.98 -11.32 -8.54
CA GLY A 131 16.57 -11.74 -9.81
C GLY A 131 15.61 -11.61 -11.01
N PRO A 132 15.97 -12.19 -12.16
CA PRO A 132 15.16 -12.14 -13.37
C PRO A 132 13.78 -12.78 -13.17
N ARG A 133 12.71 -12.11 -13.59
CA ARG A 133 11.32 -12.57 -13.38
C ARG A 133 11.04 -13.93 -13.98
N ASP A 134 11.60 -14.20 -15.16
CA ASP A 134 11.44 -15.46 -15.88
C ASP A 134 12.21 -16.66 -15.27
N GLN A 135 12.95 -16.42 -14.18
CA GLN A 135 13.64 -17.44 -13.40
C GLN A 135 13.04 -17.64 -12.01
N ARG A 136 12.06 -16.82 -11.63
CA ARG A 136 11.39 -16.92 -10.32
C ARG A 136 10.38 -18.06 -10.34
N LYS A 137 10.31 -18.80 -9.23
CA LYS A 137 9.36 -19.90 -9.10
C LYS A 137 8.06 -19.41 -8.47
N PRO A 138 6.89 -19.81 -9.00
CA PRO A 138 5.64 -19.60 -8.30
C PRO A 138 5.65 -20.28 -6.93
N THR A 139 5.14 -19.60 -5.92
CA THR A 139 5.01 -20.12 -4.55
C THR A 139 3.55 -20.18 -4.12
N ALA A 140 3.19 -21.15 -3.29
CA ALA A 140 1.85 -21.23 -2.74
C ALA A 140 1.57 -20.06 -1.79
N SER A 141 0.39 -19.47 -1.90
CA SER A 141 -0.09 -18.50 -0.93
C SER A 141 -0.84 -19.23 0.17
N TYR A 142 -0.22 -19.37 1.33
CA TYR A 142 -0.78 -20.15 2.45
C TYR A 142 -2.11 -19.57 2.96
N PHE A 143 -2.15 -18.26 3.21
CA PHE A 143 -3.32 -17.62 3.83
C PHE A 143 -4.48 -17.37 2.85
N TRP A 144 -4.15 -16.97 1.63
CA TRP A 144 -5.15 -16.51 0.67
C TRP A 144 -5.49 -17.52 -0.41
N GLY A 145 -4.79 -18.67 -0.40
CA GLY A 145 -4.93 -19.70 -1.41
C GLY A 145 -4.33 -19.33 -2.76
N GLY A 146 -4.23 -20.30 -3.66
CA GLY A 146 -3.63 -20.13 -4.98
C GLY A 146 -2.11 -20.01 -4.95
N TYR A 147 -1.54 -19.41 -6.01
CA TYR A 147 -0.11 -19.25 -6.20
C TYR A 147 0.25 -17.78 -6.45
N GLN A 148 1.40 -17.38 -5.90
CA GLN A 148 2.07 -16.12 -6.25
C GLN A 148 3.04 -16.40 -7.39
N SER A 149 2.95 -15.61 -8.47
CA SER A 149 3.90 -15.68 -9.60
C SER A 149 5.30 -15.15 -9.23
N ASN A 150 5.39 -14.40 -8.14
CA ASN A 150 6.59 -13.66 -7.74
C ASN A 150 7.08 -12.62 -8.77
N ASP A 151 6.20 -12.16 -9.66
CA ASP A 151 6.49 -11.08 -10.61
C ASP A 151 6.80 -9.74 -9.93
N VAL A 152 6.27 -9.54 -8.73
CA VAL A 152 6.55 -8.40 -7.86
C VAL A 152 7.35 -8.88 -6.67
N GLY A 153 8.52 -8.27 -6.49
CA GLY A 153 9.39 -8.48 -5.35
C GLY A 153 9.96 -7.16 -4.85
N SER A 154 11.03 -7.25 -4.08
CA SER A 154 11.67 -6.12 -3.42
C SER A 154 12.04 -4.98 -4.38
N MET A 155 12.65 -5.32 -5.52
CA MET A 155 13.12 -4.32 -6.48
C MET A 155 11.97 -3.66 -7.24
N GLU A 156 10.98 -4.43 -7.63
CA GLU A 156 9.81 -3.89 -8.35
C GLU A 156 9.04 -2.93 -7.48
N LEU A 157 8.79 -3.29 -6.21
CA LEU A 157 8.07 -2.40 -5.32
C LEU A 157 8.87 -1.15 -4.96
N ALA A 158 10.18 -1.30 -4.68
CA ALA A 158 11.03 -0.14 -4.42
C ALA A 158 11.06 0.83 -5.62
N SER A 159 11.13 0.29 -6.85
CA SER A 159 11.04 1.11 -8.06
C SER A 159 9.67 1.79 -8.22
N PHE A 160 8.59 1.13 -7.78
CA PHE A 160 7.27 1.76 -7.74
C PHE A 160 7.24 2.91 -6.73
N CYS A 161 7.73 2.70 -5.52
CA CYS A 161 7.81 3.74 -4.49
C CYS A 161 8.63 4.93 -4.96
N GLU A 162 9.80 4.70 -5.57
CA GLU A 162 10.59 5.78 -6.19
C GLU A 162 9.80 6.53 -7.28
N ALA A 163 9.07 5.82 -8.14
CA ALA A 163 8.30 6.43 -9.23
C ALA A 163 7.15 7.30 -8.72
N VAL A 164 6.55 6.97 -7.57
CA VAL A 164 5.42 7.73 -6.99
C VAL A 164 5.83 8.70 -5.89
N GLY A 165 7.12 8.69 -5.48
CA GLY A 165 7.64 9.57 -4.43
C GLY A 165 7.26 9.13 -3.01
N ALA A 166 7.09 7.82 -2.78
CA ALA A 166 6.75 7.24 -1.48
C ALA A 166 7.97 6.57 -0.83
N GLU A 167 8.02 6.59 0.49
CA GLU A 167 8.89 5.71 1.28
C GLU A 167 8.34 4.28 1.26
N GLN A 168 9.23 3.30 1.27
CA GLN A 168 8.85 1.91 1.41
C GLN A 168 8.93 1.49 2.88
N MET A 169 7.90 0.77 3.37
CA MET A 169 7.98 -0.01 4.60
C MET A 169 7.92 -1.49 4.27
N ILE A 170 8.92 -2.24 4.72
CA ILE A 170 8.99 -3.69 4.52
C ILE A 170 8.52 -4.39 5.79
N CYS A 171 7.58 -5.33 5.62
CA CYS A 171 7.14 -6.25 6.66
C CYS A 171 7.91 -7.56 6.51
N VAL A 172 8.83 -7.86 7.43
CA VAL A 172 9.62 -9.09 7.38
C VAL A 172 8.89 -10.26 8.02
N ASN A 173 9.06 -11.44 7.46
CA ASN A 173 8.56 -12.67 8.06
C ASN A 173 9.35 -13.03 9.32
N LEU A 174 8.64 -13.27 10.41
CA LEU A 174 9.24 -13.83 11.61
C LEU A 174 9.29 -15.36 11.48
N PHE A 175 10.42 -15.89 11.05
CA PHE A 175 10.63 -17.34 10.97
C PHE A 175 10.81 -17.91 12.39
N HIS A 176 9.78 -18.58 12.89
CA HIS A 176 9.78 -19.13 14.24
C HIS A 176 9.10 -20.51 14.27
N PRO A 177 9.65 -21.49 15.03
CA PRO A 177 9.11 -22.86 15.11
C PRO A 177 7.65 -22.96 15.52
N ALA A 178 7.13 -22.01 16.31
CA ALA A 178 5.73 -21.99 16.70
C ALA A 178 4.75 -21.95 15.50
N LYS A 179 5.16 -21.36 14.37
CA LYS A 179 4.36 -21.34 13.15
C LYS A 179 4.24 -22.71 12.49
N GLU A 180 5.23 -23.57 12.62
CA GLU A 180 5.15 -24.94 12.09
C GLU A 180 4.00 -25.74 12.72
N ASN A 181 3.76 -25.56 14.01
CA ASN A 181 2.68 -26.26 14.70
C ASN A 181 1.30 -25.80 14.20
N TYR A 182 1.16 -24.52 13.86
CA TYR A 182 -0.06 -24.00 13.25
C TYR A 182 -0.30 -24.59 11.86
N LEU A 183 0.74 -24.67 11.03
CA LEU A 183 0.67 -25.22 9.67
C LEU A 183 0.34 -26.72 9.64
N LYS A 184 0.88 -27.48 10.58
CA LYS A 184 0.61 -28.93 10.70
C LYS A 184 -0.86 -29.26 11.02
N ASN A 185 -1.58 -28.34 11.63
CA ASN A 185 -2.97 -28.55 12.04
C ASN A 185 -3.99 -28.31 10.90
N ASP A 186 -3.60 -27.66 9.81
CA ASP A 186 -4.52 -27.21 8.75
C ASP A 186 -4.51 -28.07 7.48
N ASN A 187 -3.90 -29.27 7.49
CA ASN A 187 -3.82 -30.20 6.35
C ASN A 187 -3.32 -29.58 5.03
N ASN A 188 -2.53 -28.54 5.08
CA ASN A 188 -1.98 -27.88 3.90
C ASN A 188 -0.59 -28.41 3.57
N ASP A 189 -0.32 -28.69 2.29
CA ASP A 189 0.99 -29.06 1.75
C ASP A 189 2.02 -27.91 1.80
N TYR A 190 1.70 -26.81 2.46
CA TYR A 190 2.59 -25.68 2.60
C TYR A 190 3.79 -26.07 3.48
N ARG A 191 4.96 -26.05 2.88
CA ARG A 191 6.21 -26.22 3.61
C ARG A 191 6.74 -24.84 3.96
N PHE A 192 6.59 -24.49 5.22
CA PHE A 192 7.33 -23.37 5.79
C PHE A 192 8.83 -23.59 5.55
N PRO A 193 9.61 -22.60 5.06
CA PRO A 193 11.05 -22.73 4.96
C PRO A 193 11.58 -23.16 6.32
N GLY A 194 12.16 -24.36 6.41
CA GLY A 194 12.40 -25.10 7.65
C GLY A 194 13.45 -24.48 8.56
N PHE A 195 13.24 -23.23 8.98
CA PHE A 195 14.05 -22.62 10.05
C PHE A 195 13.59 -23.17 11.38
N THR A 196 14.47 -23.91 12.01
CA THR A 196 14.29 -24.43 13.37
C THR A 196 14.82 -23.46 14.43
N ASP A 197 15.59 -22.44 14.01
CA ASP A 197 16.23 -21.47 14.87
C ASP A 197 15.80 -20.04 14.48
N ILE A 198 15.40 -19.25 15.48
CA ILE A 198 15.00 -17.86 15.32
C ILE A 198 16.15 -16.97 14.82
N HIS A 199 17.38 -17.31 15.13
CA HIS A 199 18.57 -16.55 14.67
C HIS A 199 18.82 -16.73 13.16
N GLU A 200 18.47 -17.87 12.58
CA GLU A 200 18.51 -18.06 11.13
C GLU A 200 17.49 -17.15 10.44
N GLY A 201 16.28 -17.04 11.00
CA GLY A 201 15.25 -16.12 10.53
C GLY A 201 15.67 -14.66 10.65
N ALA A 202 16.25 -14.27 11.78
CA ALA A 202 16.78 -12.93 12.01
C ALA A 202 17.92 -12.59 11.03
N LYS A 203 18.80 -13.58 10.75
CA LYS A 203 19.84 -13.43 9.73
C LYS A 203 19.23 -13.21 8.33
N LEU A 204 18.19 -13.94 7.98
CA LEU A 204 17.51 -13.76 6.69
C LEU A 204 16.86 -12.38 6.55
N ALA A 205 16.31 -11.83 7.64
CA ALA A 205 15.80 -10.46 7.67
C ALA A 205 16.96 -9.44 7.53
N ALA A 206 18.09 -9.66 8.19
CA ALA A 206 19.29 -8.86 8.06
C ALA A 206 19.87 -8.91 6.64
N ASP A 207 19.89 -10.08 6.01
CA ASP A 207 20.27 -10.23 4.59
C ASP A 207 19.32 -9.45 3.65
N TRP A 208 18.03 -9.33 3.99
CA TRP A 208 17.10 -8.49 3.23
C TRP A 208 17.38 -7.00 3.42
N VAL A 209 17.69 -6.55 4.65
CA VAL A 209 18.19 -5.19 4.88
C VAL A 209 19.43 -4.92 4.03
N ALA A 210 20.39 -5.83 4.04
CA ALA A 210 21.62 -5.69 3.25
C ALA A 210 21.36 -5.66 1.74
N TYR A 211 20.43 -6.50 1.25
CA TYR A 211 20.01 -6.51 -0.16
C TYR A 211 19.42 -5.16 -0.57
N MET A 212 18.66 -4.50 0.31
CA MET A 212 18.02 -3.21 0.02
C MET A 212 18.96 -2.03 0.23
N ASN A 213 19.78 -2.04 1.28
CA ASN A 213 20.47 -0.85 1.79
C ASN A 213 21.99 -0.90 1.69
N ALA A 214 22.64 -2.07 1.62
CA ALA A 214 24.09 -2.13 1.56
C ALA A 214 24.62 -1.79 0.16
N ASP A 215 25.85 -1.30 0.09
CA ASP A 215 26.58 -1.09 -1.16
C ASP A 215 27.12 -2.40 -1.76
N GLU A 216 27.81 -2.31 -2.91
CA GLU A 216 28.33 -3.47 -3.64
C GLU A 216 29.50 -4.18 -2.90
N SER A 217 30.04 -3.63 -1.83
CA SER A 217 31.07 -4.30 -1.02
C SER A 217 30.48 -5.41 -0.13
N HIS A 218 29.19 -5.32 0.20
CA HIS A 218 28.45 -6.36 0.90
C HIS A 218 27.91 -7.41 -0.08
N PRO A 219 27.99 -8.72 0.23
CA PRO A 219 27.53 -9.78 -0.68
C PRO A 219 26.09 -9.59 -1.19
N MET A 220 25.17 -9.16 -0.33
CA MET A 220 23.77 -8.90 -0.72
C MET A 220 23.63 -7.65 -1.59
N GLY A 221 24.42 -6.61 -1.36
CA GLY A 221 24.49 -5.43 -2.22
C GLY A 221 25.07 -5.76 -3.61
N ALA A 222 26.09 -6.63 -3.66
CA ALA A 222 26.62 -7.15 -4.91
C ALA A 222 25.58 -8.01 -5.66
N LEU A 223 24.80 -8.83 -4.93
CA LEU A 223 23.70 -9.60 -5.51
C LEU A 223 22.64 -8.68 -6.12
N ARG A 224 22.19 -7.62 -5.40
CA ARG A 224 21.29 -6.61 -5.97
C ARG A 224 21.86 -5.98 -7.23
N ALA A 225 23.15 -5.63 -7.22
CA ALA A 225 23.82 -5.04 -8.37
C ALA A 225 23.82 -5.98 -9.58
N SER A 226 24.03 -7.30 -9.37
CA SER A 226 23.95 -8.31 -10.43
C SER A 226 22.53 -8.44 -11.01
N HIS A 227 21.51 -8.09 -10.22
CA HIS A 227 20.10 -8.00 -10.64
C HIS A 227 19.76 -6.67 -11.34
N GLY A 228 20.75 -5.82 -11.62
CA GLY A 228 20.60 -4.60 -12.40
C GLY A 228 20.49 -3.29 -11.60
N ARG A 229 20.59 -3.34 -10.27
CA ARG A 229 20.51 -2.13 -9.43
C ARG A 229 21.74 -2.00 -8.50
N LYS A 230 22.66 -1.12 -8.88
CA LYS A 230 23.87 -0.83 -8.08
C LYS A 230 23.56 0.02 -6.85
N LYS A 231 22.81 1.12 -7.04
CA LYS A 231 22.49 2.06 -5.97
C LYS A 231 21.55 1.42 -4.95
N PRO A 232 21.83 1.49 -3.64
CA PRO A 232 20.91 1.11 -2.59
C PRO A 232 19.56 1.84 -2.69
N PHE A 233 18.50 1.20 -2.22
CA PHE A 233 17.17 1.82 -2.13
C PHE A 233 17.03 2.69 -0.87
N GLY A 234 17.73 2.34 0.22
CA GLY A 234 17.70 3.09 1.47
C GLY A 234 16.37 2.94 2.20
N VAL A 235 15.83 1.73 2.26
CA VAL A 235 14.57 1.44 2.94
C VAL A 235 14.71 1.70 4.43
N LYS A 236 13.89 2.61 4.94
CA LYS A 236 13.99 3.09 6.31
C LYS A 236 13.12 2.33 7.32
N TYR A 237 11.90 1.96 6.93
CA TYR A 237 10.91 1.39 7.83
C TYR A 237 10.79 -0.12 7.66
N TRP A 238 10.87 -0.86 8.78
CA TRP A 238 10.82 -2.32 8.81
C TRP A 238 9.90 -2.77 9.93
N GLU A 239 8.89 -3.56 9.62
CA GLU A 239 7.94 -4.11 10.56
C GLU A 239 8.23 -5.60 10.76
N ILE A 240 8.25 -6.07 12.00
CA ILE A 240 8.49 -7.48 12.31
C ILE A 240 7.17 -8.24 12.30
N ASP A 241 6.91 -8.92 11.17
CA ASP A 241 5.75 -9.77 10.93
C ASP A 241 4.40 -9.02 10.88
N ASN A 242 3.29 -9.78 10.91
CA ASN A 242 1.91 -9.31 10.84
C ASN A 242 1.03 -10.14 11.78
N GLU A 243 0.17 -9.50 12.57
CA GLU A 243 -0.86 -10.13 13.43
C GLU A 243 -0.41 -11.41 14.17
N THR A 244 0.79 -11.39 14.72
CA THR A 244 1.47 -12.54 15.34
C THR A 244 0.84 -13.03 16.64
N CYS A 245 -0.11 -12.28 17.20
CA CYS A 245 -0.90 -12.69 18.37
C CYS A 245 -1.62 -14.05 18.20
N ARG A 246 -1.70 -14.56 16.96
CA ARG A 246 -2.25 -15.90 16.68
C ARG A 246 -1.31 -17.04 17.09
N TRP A 247 0.00 -16.78 17.20
CA TRP A 247 1.04 -17.79 17.37
C TRP A 247 1.90 -17.56 18.62
N PHE A 248 1.94 -16.33 19.13
CA PHE A 248 2.83 -15.90 20.20
C PHE A 248 2.06 -15.23 21.33
N THR A 249 2.60 -15.32 22.55
CA THR A 249 2.28 -14.33 23.61
C THR A 249 3.01 -13.02 23.30
N GLY A 250 2.59 -11.92 23.94
CA GLY A 250 3.26 -10.63 23.77
C GLY A 250 4.75 -10.70 24.09
N GLU A 251 5.08 -11.36 25.21
CA GLU A 251 6.46 -11.51 25.68
C GLU A 251 7.31 -12.36 24.71
N GLN A 252 6.78 -13.49 24.23
CA GLN A 252 7.48 -14.33 23.24
C GLN A 252 7.76 -13.57 21.94
N TYR A 253 6.80 -12.78 21.50
CA TYR A 253 6.97 -11.95 20.32
C TYR A 253 8.00 -10.83 20.56
N ALA A 254 7.97 -10.17 21.71
CA ALA A 254 8.93 -9.12 22.07
C ALA A 254 10.38 -9.64 22.10
N GLU A 255 10.62 -10.84 22.64
CA GLU A 255 11.95 -11.49 22.58
C GLU A 255 12.40 -11.74 21.15
N ALA A 256 11.49 -12.18 20.28
CA ALA A 256 11.79 -12.35 18.86
C ALA A 256 12.11 -11.02 18.18
N VAL A 257 11.35 -9.96 18.46
CA VAL A 257 11.58 -8.61 17.91
C VAL A 257 12.98 -8.10 18.30
N LYS A 258 13.39 -8.29 19.54
CA LYS A 258 14.73 -7.93 20.00
C LYS A 258 15.82 -8.60 19.17
N ILE A 259 15.75 -9.93 19.00
CA ILE A 259 16.73 -10.72 18.23
C ILE A 259 16.79 -10.22 16.77
N TYR A 260 15.63 -9.98 16.14
CA TYR A 260 15.55 -9.49 14.77
C TYR A 260 16.10 -8.08 14.64
N SER A 261 15.72 -7.18 15.54
CA SER A 261 16.19 -5.80 15.54
C SER A 261 17.70 -5.71 15.67
N GLU A 262 18.31 -6.45 16.59
CA GLU A 262 19.76 -6.51 16.78
C GLU A 262 20.46 -6.97 15.49
N ALA A 263 19.98 -8.04 14.85
CA ALA A 263 20.57 -8.56 13.61
C ALA A 263 20.42 -7.57 12.44
N MET A 264 19.25 -6.96 12.30
CA MET A 264 18.95 -6.02 11.19
C MET A 264 19.69 -4.69 11.37
N LYS A 265 19.70 -4.11 12.59
CA LYS A 265 20.42 -2.86 12.91
C LYS A 265 21.93 -3.04 12.90
N ALA A 266 22.46 -4.25 13.07
CA ALA A 266 23.89 -4.53 12.86
C ALA A 266 24.33 -4.33 11.40
N VAL A 267 23.40 -4.50 10.43
CA VAL A 267 23.64 -4.25 9.00
C VAL A 267 23.47 -2.77 8.67
N ASP A 268 22.38 -2.15 9.13
CA ASP A 268 22.09 -0.75 8.91
C ASP A 268 21.48 -0.12 10.18
N PRO A 269 22.27 0.61 10.99
CA PRO A 269 21.78 1.20 12.23
C PRO A 269 20.81 2.36 12.02
N THR A 270 20.58 2.82 10.80
CA THR A 270 19.69 3.94 10.49
C THR A 270 18.24 3.53 10.24
N ILE A 271 17.98 2.22 10.11
CA ILE A 271 16.63 1.70 9.91
C ILE A 271 15.79 1.86 11.18
N ARG A 272 14.48 1.94 10.96
CA ARG A 272 13.49 2.01 12.04
C ARG A 272 12.67 0.72 12.10
N ILE A 273 12.62 0.12 13.29
CA ILE A 273 11.97 -1.16 13.53
C ILE A 273 10.62 -0.95 14.21
N GLY A 274 9.58 -1.55 13.64
CA GLY A 274 8.23 -1.58 14.18
C GLY A 274 7.91 -2.89 14.88
N MET A 275 7.36 -2.80 16.09
CA MET A 275 6.82 -3.91 16.87
C MET A 275 5.30 -3.87 16.86
N ILE A 276 4.66 -4.99 16.51
CA ILE A 276 3.20 -5.10 16.52
C ILE A 276 2.68 -5.05 17.95
N THR A 277 1.68 -4.19 18.18
CA THR A 277 0.99 -4.05 19.46
C THR A 277 -0.48 -4.47 19.41
N TYR A 278 -0.92 -4.97 18.24
CA TYR A 278 -2.31 -5.39 18.02
C TYR A 278 -2.62 -6.75 18.63
N ALA A 279 -3.75 -6.82 19.35
CA ALA A 279 -4.43 -8.03 19.80
C ALA A 279 -3.65 -8.99 20.75
N PHE A 280 -2.54 -8.54 21.32
CA PHE A 280 -1.84 -9.34 22.35
C PHE A 280 -2.48 -9.29 23.75
N GLY A 281 -3.34 -8.32 23.98
CA GLY A 281 -4.01 -8.10 25.27
C GLY A 281 -4.21 -6.62 25.58
N GLY A 282 -4.29 -6.30 26.89
CA GLY A 282 -4.42 -4.93 27.36
C GLY A 282 -3.09 -4.17 27.39
N ASN A 283 -3.14 -2.94 27.90
CA ASN A 283 -1.96 -2.07 28.04
C ASN A 283 -0.86 -2.70 28.89
N ASP A 284 -1.22 -3.49 29.91
CA ASP A 284 -0.29 -4.23 30.76
C ASP A 284 0.57 -5.24 29.98
N VAL A 285 0.03 -5.84 28.92
CA VAL A 285 0.82 -6.71 28.04
C VAL A 285 1.80 -5.88 27.22
N ILE A 286 1.36 -4.73 26.69
CA ILE A 286 2.23 -3.82 25.92
C ILE A 286 3.38 -3.30 26.80
N GLU A 287 3.10 -2.96 28.07
CA GLU A 287 4.13 -2.57 29.04
C GLU A 287 5.20 -3.67 29.21
N ARG A 288 4.79 -4.94 29.40
CA ARG A 288 5.75 -6.05 29.48
C ARG A 288 6.53 -6.28 28.18
N MET A 289 5.90 -6.09 27.03
CA MET A 289 6.58 -6.15 25.74
C MET A 289 7.65 -5.06 25.61
N LEU A 290 7.36 -3.85 26.09
CA LEU A 290 8.32 -2.75 26.10
C LEU A 290 9.49 -2.99 27.06
N GLU A 291 9.26 -3.59 28.22
CA GLU A 291 10.35 -3.96 29.14
C GLU A 291 11.37 -4.92 28.47
N ILE A 292 10.93 -5.73 27.49
CA ILE A 292 11.77 -6.68 26.76
C ILE A 292 12.43 -6.04 25.53
N ALA A 293 11.65 -5.33 24.71
CA ALA A 293 12.06 -4.91 23.36
C ALA A 293 12.05 -3.39 23.15
N GLY A 294 11.66 -2.57 24.14
CA GLY A 294 11.45 -1.14 23.93
C GLY A 294 12.70 -0.38 23.50
N GLU A 295 13.90 -0.76 23.94
CA GLU A 295 15.16 -0.14 23.48
C GLU A 295 15.58 -0.58 22.06
N HIS A 296 14.92 -1.60 21.50
CA HIS A 296 15.22 -2.17 20.20
C HIS A 296 14.27 -1.72 19.08
N ILE A 297 13.18 -1.03 19.42
CA ILE A 297 12.15 -0.59 18.47
C ILE A 297 12.11 0.92 18.33
N ASP A 298 11.57 1.38 17.20
CA ASP A 298 11.43 2.80 16.88
C ASP A 298 9.96 3.21 16.78
N PHE A 299 9.04 2.27 16.61
CA PHE A 299 7.61 2.56 16.56
C PHE A 299 6.73 1.36 16.91
N PHE A 300 5.54 1.64 17.42
CA PHE A 300 4.45 0.70 17.45
C PHE A 300 3.88 0.50 16.06
N ALA A 301 3.75 -0.74 15.63
CA ALA A 301 3.02 -1.13 14.44
C ALA A 301 1.65 -1.66 14.88
N ASP A 302 0.65 -0.79 14.86
CA ASP A 302 -0.67 -1.13 15.37
C ASP A 302 -1.67 -1.41 14.24
N ARG A 303 -2.75 -2.06 14.62
CA ARG A 303 -3.95 -2.27 13.83
C ARG A 303 -5.13 -2.00 14.75
N GLY A 304 -6.16 -1.58 14.30
CA GLY A 304 -7.31 -1.38 15.14
C GLY A 304 -8.00 -0.08 14.78
N PRO A 305 -9.19 -0.23 14.29
CA PRO A 305 -9.95 0.91 13.80
C PRO A 305 -10.50 1.78 14.92
N ASP A 306 -10.62 1.27 16.17
CA ASP A 306 -11.28 1.99 17.24
C ASP A 306 -10.40 3.11 17.81
N PRO A 307 -10.70 4.38 17.49
CA PRO A 307 -9.94 5.51 17.97
C PRO A 307 -9.95 5.68 19.50
N ARG A 308 -10.93 5.08 20.19
CA ARG A 308 -11.04 5.15 21.66
C ARG A 308 -9.92 4.38 22.37
N ASN A 309 -9.32 3.41 21.70
CA ASN A 309 -8.19 2.64 22.27
C ASN A 309 -6.84 3.33 22.07
N LEU A 310 -6.77 4.35 21.22
CA LEU A 310 -5.53 5.03 20.89
C LEU A 310 -4.88 5.69 22.09
N SER A 311 -5.66 6.45 22.89
CA SER A 311 -5.14 7.20 24.04
C SER A 311 -4.45 6.30 25.08
N GLY A 312 -4.97 5.10 25.31
CA GLY A 312 -4.36 4.13 26.22
C GLY A 312 -3.00 3.66 25.71
N LYS A 313 -2.89 3.29 24.45
CA LYS A 313 -1.63 2.84 23.84
C LYS A 313 -0.59 3.96 23.78
N LEU A 314 -1.01 5.18 23.40
CA LEU A 314 -0.13 6.35 23.43
C LEU A 314 0.32 6.69 24.85
N GLY A 315 -0.54 6.53 25.85
CA GLY A 315 -0.20 6.70 27.26
C GLY A 315 0.94 5.77 27.71
N VAL A 316 0.84 4.47 27.38
CA VAL A 316 1.89 3.49 27.67
C VAL A 316 3.19 3.84 26.95
N MET A 317 3.12 4.18 25.67
CA MET A 317 4.28 4.56 24.86
C MET A 317 4.99 5.81 25.44
N ARG A 318 4.22 6.85 25.76
CA ARG A 318 4.73 8.11 26.35
C ARG A 318 5.41 7.88 27.69
N ALA A 319 4.77 7.10 28.59
CA ALA A 319 5.32 6.76 29.89
C ALA A 319 6.65 5.98 29.76
N TYR A 320 6.74 5.04 28.81
CA TYR A 320 7.97 4.32 28.54
C TYR A 320 9.06 5.27 28.01
N ASN A 321 8.73 6.10 27.02
CA ASN A 321 9.67 7.08 26.46
C ASN A 321 10.23 8.03 27.52
N GLU A 322 9.37 8.56 28.39
CA GLU A 322 9.78 9.43 29.50
C GLU A 322 10.72 8.71 30.48
N LYS A 323 10.37 7.48 30.87
CA LYS A 323 11.15 6.68 31.83
C LYS A 323 12.53 6.30 31.30
N HIS A 324 12.63 5.95 30.02
CA HIS A 324 13.85 5.38 29.41
C HIS A 324 14.60 6.35 28.49
N GLY A 325 14.08 7.56 28.25
CA GLY A 325 14.69 8.54 27.36
C GLY A 325 14.67 8.11 25.89
N THR A 326 13.70 7.27 25.50
CA THR A 326 13.49 6.80 24.12
C THR A 326 12.55 7.74 23.35
N SER A 327 12.39 7.50 22.04
CA SER A 327 11.50 8.27 21.17
C SER A 327 10.69 7.34 20.26
N ILE A 328 10.08 6.31 20.84
CA ILE A 328 9.20 5.39 20.14
C ILE A 328 7.98 6.17 19.67
N GLY A 329 7.63 6.06 18.38
CA GLY A 329 6.42 6.63 17.82
C GLY A 329 5.32 5.61 17.59
N TYR A 330 4.18 6.07 17.10
CA TYR A 330 3.03 5.23 16.78
C TYR A 330 2.77 5.23 15.27
N CYS A 331 2.54 4.05 14.70
CA CYS A 331 2.05 3.87 13.34
C CYS A 331 0.85 2.92 13.34
N ASN A 332 -0.19 3.25 12.59
CA ASN A 332 -1.20 2.26 12.25
C ASN A 332 -0.86 1.68 10.88
N THR A 333 -0.25 0.49 10.87
CA THR A 333 0.37 -0.09 9.68
C THR A 333 -0.58 -0.92 8.81
N GLU A 334 -1.81 -1.11 9.29
CA GLU A 334 -2.90 -1.71 8.53
C GLU A 334 -4.23 -1.14 9.01
N TRP A 335 -4.61 -0.03 8.41
CA TRP A 335 -5.75 0.75 8.86
C TRP A 335 -6.94 0.67 7.89
N LEU A 336 -8.11 0.46 8.48
CA LEU A 336 -9.40 0.74 7.87
C LEU A 336 -10.12 1.75 8.76
N PRO A 337 -10.79 2.78 8.19
CA PRO A 337 -11.55 3.71 9.01
C PRO A 337 -12.62 2.98 9.81
N TYR A 338 -12.73 3.34 11.08
CA TYR A 338 -13.83 2.89 11.91
C TYR A 338 -15.13 3.53 11.41
N ASP A 339 -16.18 2.73 11.21
CA ASP A 339 -17.48 3.31 10.82
C ASP A 339 -18.12 4.01 12.03
N MET A 340 -17.87 5.29 12.12
CA MET A 340 -18.38 6.13 13.20
C MET A 340 -19.86 6.47 13.08
N PHE A 341 -20.54 6.03 12.02
CA PHE A 341 -21.97 6.23 11.84
C PHE A 341 -22.80 5.07 12.39
N CYS A 342 -22.20 3.89 12.46
CA CYS A 342 -22.86 2.68 12.95
C CYS A 342 -22.03 2.09 14.07
N PHE A 343 -22.41 2.34 15.31
CA PHE A 343 -21.84 1.69 16.49
C PHE A 343 -22.16 0.19 16.59
N HIS A 344 -23.00 -0.31 15.71
CA HIS A 344 -23.35 -1.72 15.68
C HIS A 344 -22.38 -2.48 14.78
N VAL A 345 -21.61 -3.34 15.41
CA VAL A 345 -20.76 -4.36 14.77
C VAL A 345 -21.57 -5.24 13.80
N ASP A 346 -22.88 -5.26 13.93
CA ASP A 346 -23.82 -6.00 13.09
C ASP A 346 -23.91 -5.49 11.64
N SER A 347 -23.48 -4.26 11.37
CA SER A 347 -23.28 -3.81 9.98
C SER A 347 -22.07 -4.46 9.31
N PHE A 348 -21.22 -5.09 10.10
CA PHE A 348 -20.12 -5.94 9.68
C PHE A 348 -20.51 -7.41 9.65
N ASP A 349 -21.41 -7.78 8.80
CA ASP A 349 -21.65 -9.19 8.52
C ASP A 349 -20.51 -9.81 7.72
N TRP A 350 -19.43 -10.24 8.44
CA TRP A 350 -18.28 -10.91 7.86
C TRP A 350 -18.67 -12.24 7.21
N VAL A 351 -19.79 -12.77 7.53
CA VAL A 351 -20.22 -14.10 7.09
C VAL A 351 -20.90 -14.05 5.72
N ASN A 352 -21.63 -12.99 5.39
CA ASN A 352 -22.49 -12.94 4.21
C ASN A 352 -21.94 -12.14 3.01
N GLY A 353 -20.70 -11.69 3.04
CA GLY A 353 -20.06 -11.04 1.89
C GLY A 353 -20.54 -9.63 1.52
N ASN A 354 -21.48 -9.06 2.27
CA ASN A 354 -22.06 -7.74 2.00
C ASN A 354 -21.18 -6.55 2.43
N LYS A 355 -20.02 -6.81 2.96
CA LYS A 355 -19.09 -5.82 3.51
C LYS A 355 -18.43 -4.95 2.47
N SER A 356 -18.00 -5.58 1.38
CA SER A 356 -17.30 -4.91 0.29
C SER A 356 -18.11 -3.75 -0.27
N PHE A 357 -19.43 -3.84 -0.17
CA PHE A 357 -20.33 -2.79 -0.65
C PHE A 357 -20.21 -1.49 0.15
N MET A 358 -20.06 -1.53 1.48
CA MET A 358 -19.99 -0.32 2.31
C MET A 358 -18.64 0.39 2.21
N PHE A 359 -17.56 -0.35 2.11
CA PHE A 359 -16.20 0.22 2.06
C PHE A 359 -15.93 1.06 0.80
N SER A 360 -16.63 0.80 -0.30
CA SER A 360 -16.53 1.60 -1.52
C SER A 360 -17.29 2.93 -1.47
N LYS A 361 -18.17 3.12 -0.47
CA LYS A 361 -19.09 4.26 -0.39
C LYS A 361 -18.44 5.50 0.20
N TRP A 362 -18.93 6.66 -0.23
CA TRP A 362 -18.47 7.95 0.27
C TRP A 362 -18.64 8.09 1.79
N ARG A 363 -19.75 7.59 2.32
CA ARG A 363 -19.99 7.51 3.76
C ARG A 363 -18.81 6.94 4.54
N TYR A 364 -18.25 5.83 4.04
CA TYR A 364 -17.11 5.21 4.67
C TYR A 364 -15.84 6.07 4.52
N ALA A 365 -15.63 6.65 3.34
CA ALA A 365 -14.49 7.53 3.07
C ALA A 365 -14.50 8.80 3.93
N MET A 366 -15.67 9.33 4.30
CA MET A 366 -15.79 10.48 5.20
C MET A 366 -15.15 10.22 6.58
N ASN A 367 -15.10 8.98 7.06
CA ASN A 367 -14.42 8.66 8.31
C ASN A 367 -12.88 8.78 8.20
N ILE A 368 -12.32 8.72 7.01
CA ILE A 368 -10.88 8.94 6.76
C ILE A 368 -10.48 10.32 7.28
N PHE A 369 -11.22 11.36 6.92
CA PHE A 369 -10.93 12.73 7.34
C PHE A 369 -10.98 12.88 8.86
N ARG A 370 -12.02 12.37 9.49
CA ARG A 370 -12.18 12.43 10.96
C ARG A 370 -11.01 11.77 11.68
N GLN A 371 -10.63 10.57 11.25
CA GLN A 371 -9.59 9.81 11.93
C GLN A 371 -8.20 10.41 11.67
N ILE A 372 -7.91 10.89 10.47
CA ILE A 372 -6.64 11.55 10.20
C ILE A 372 -6.53 12.85 11.00
N MET A 373 -7.58 13.68 11.06
CA MET A 373 -7.60 14.88 11.90
C MET A 373 -7.39 14.54 13.37
N MET A 374 -8.00 13.45 13.87
CA MET A 374 -7.79 12.97 15.23
C MET A 374 -6.32 12.59 15.46
N TRP A 375 -5.69 11.82 14.58
CA TRP A 375 -4.29 11.44 14.72
C TRP A 375 -3.34 12.63 14.61
N GLN A 376 -3.63 13.60 13.75
CA GLN A 376 -2.84 14.83 13.65
C GLN A 376 -2.81 15.60 14.99
N ARG A 377 -3.90 15.57 15.77
CA ARG A 377 -3.95 16.19 17.10
C ARG A 377 -3.07 15.51 18.14
N GLU A 378 -2.68 14.26 17.93
CA GLU A 378 -1.71 13.56 18.79
C GLU A 378 -0.26 14.01 18.52
N GLY A 379 -0.06 14.88 17.53
CA GLY A 379 1.22 15.51 17.23
C GLY A 379 2.27 14.54 16.72
N GLY A 380 3.52 14.76 17.11
CA GLY A 380 4.68 13.97 16.65
C GLY A 380 4.71 12.51 17.08
N ASP A 381 3.81 12.09 17.95
CA ASP A 381 3.72 10.71 18.40
C ASP A 381 3.19 9.78 17.32
N VAL A 382 2.29 10.25 16.45
CA VAL A 382 1.77 9.49 15.31
C VAL A 382 2.60 9.83 14.07
N LEU A 383 3.40 8.87 13.60
CA LEU A 383 4.33 9.08 12.50
C LEU A 383 3.65 8.97 11.13
N PHE A 384 2.87 7.91 10.91
CA PHE A 384 2.10 7.67 9.69
C PHE A 384 1.03 6.59 9.89
N VAL A 385 0.14 6.50 8.91
CA VAL A 385 -0.89 5.46 8.84
C VAL A 385 -0.95 4.88 7.43
N ASN A 386 -1.10 3.55 7.32
CA ASN A 386 -1.22 2.83 6.06
C ASN A 386 -2.65 2.33 5.87
N PHE A 387 -3.34 2.89 4.89
CA PHE A 387 -4.69 2.45 4.53
C PHE A 387 -4.67 1.04 3.91
N ASN A 388 -5.54 0.17 4.34
CA ASN A 388 -5.70 -1.17 3.81
C ASN A 388 -6.89 -1.22 2.85
N ASN A 389 -6.69 -1.43 1.56
CA ASN A 389 -5.51 -1.79 0.78
C ASN A 389 -5.18 -0.71 -0.26
N PHE A 390 -4.05 -0.91 -0.99
CA PHE A 390 -3.67 0.02 -2.05
C PHE A 390 -4.52 -0.17 -3.31
N ALA A 391 -4.69 -1.41 -3.78
CA ALA A 391 -5.44 -1.69 -5.02
C ALA A 391 -6.17 -3.03 -5.01
N ASN A 392 -7.31 -3.09 -5.71
CA ASN A 392 -8.03 -4.30 -6.15
C ASN A 392 -8.53 -5.25 -5.05
N THR A 393 -8.77 -4.80 -3.84
CA THR A 393 -9.17 -5.68 -2.74
C THR A 393 -10.56 -5.35 -2.22
N HIS A 394 -11.55 -6.11 -2.62
CA HIS A 394 -12.89 -6.15 -2.01
C HIS A 394 -13.52 -4.77 -1.69
N ALA A 395 -13.33 -3.79 -2.58
CA ALA A 395 -13.77 -2.41 -2.39
C ALA A 395 -13.12 -1.64 -1.20
N GLN A 396 -12.12 -2.23 -0.56
CA GLN A 396 -11.30 -1.63 0.50
C GLN A 396 -9.97 -1.15 -0.07
N ASN A 397 -10.00 -0.28 -1.05
CA ASN A 397 -8.78 0.14 -1.73
C ASN A 397 -8.86 1.60 -2.15
N VAL A 398 -7.70 2.21 -2.33
CA VAL A 398 -7.62 3.60 -2.80
C VAL A 398 -7.77 3.72 -4.32
N MET A 399 -7.55 2.63 -5.07
CA MET A 399 -7.80 2.57 -6.51
C MET A 399 -8.18 1.16 -6.97
N ASP A 400 -8.92 1.08 -8.07
CA ASP A 400 -9.14 -0.14 -8.82
C ASP A 400 -8.43 -0.08 -10.16
N THR A 401 -7.82 -1.19 -10.57
CA THR A 401 -6.97 -1.24 -11.77
C THR A 401 -7.47 -2.26 -12.80
N PRO A 402 -8.74 -2.19 -13.25
CA PRO A 402 -9.21 -3.03 -14.31
C PRO A 402 -8.33 -2.90 -15.55
N LYS A 403 -8.37 -3.87 -16.44
CA LYS A 403 -7.49 -3.91 -17.60
C LYS A 403 -7.76 -2.75 -18.57
N GLU A 404 -8.97 -2.26 -18.59
CA GLU A 404 -9.44 -1.18 -19.45
C GLU A 404 -9.06 0.23 -18.97
N GLY A 405 -8.61 0.36 -17.72
CA GLY A 405 -8.17 1.64 -17.15
C GLY A 405 -8.27 1.65 -15.63
N VAL A 406 -7.65 2.63 -15.00
CA VAL A 406 -7.63 2.82 -13.53
C VAL A 406 -8.69 3.85 -13.13
N TYR A 407 -9.30 3.65 -11.99
CA TYR A 407 -10.06 4.72 -11.33
C TYR A 407 -9.74 4.78 -9.83
N ILE A 408 -9.72 5.99 -9.30
CA ILE A 408 -9.47 6.26 -7.88
C ILE A 408 -10.80 6.10 -7.14
N SER A 409 -10.82 5.30 -6.07
CA SER A 409 -12.01 5.05 -5.27
C SER A 409 -12.41 6.27 -4.43
N ALA A 410 -13.54 6.20 -3.73
CA ALA A 410 -13.95 7.20 -2.75
C ALA A 410 -12.90 7.37 -1.64
N ALA A 411 -12.38 6.26 -1.11
CA ALA A 411 -11.29 6.27 -0.13
C ALA A 411 -10.01 6.90 -0.70
N GLY A 412 -9.67 6.60 -1.97
CA GLY A 412 -8.52 7.19 -2.65
C GLY A 412 -8.64 8.70 -2.82
N ARG A 413 -9.84 9.23 -3.10
CA ARG A 413 -10.09 10.68 -3.15
C ARG A 413 -9.86 11.34 -1.79
N ALA A 414 -10.34 10.72 -0.70
CA ALA A 414 -10.14 11.22 0.65
C ALA A 414 -8.66 11.16 1.07
N MET A 415 -8.01 9.99 0.88
CA MET A 415 -6.59 9.81 1.20
C MET A 415 -5.71 10.77 0.40
N GLY A 416 -5.96 10.95 -0.90
CA GLY A 416 -5.19 11.84 -1.76
C GLY A 416 -5.28 13.31 -1.31
N LEU A 417 -6.45 13.79 -0.93
CA LEU A 417 -6.59 15.15 -0.41
C LEU A 417 -5.80 15.32 0.89
N MET A 418 -5.93 14.39 1.84
CA MET A 418 -5.19 14.47 3.11
C MET A 418 -3.67 14.33 2.90
N ALA A 419 -3.22 13.45 2.00
CA ALA A 419 -1.81 13.27 1.68
C ALA A 419 -1.18 14.50 0.99
N SER A 420 -1.98 15.32 0.31
CA SER A 420 -1.52 16.58 -0.31
C SER A 420 -1.35 17.73 0.68
N SER A 421 -1.83 17.58 1.91
CA SER A 421 -1.74 18.61 2.93
C SER A 421 -0.30 18.85 3.41
N PRO A 422 0.17 20.09 3.48
CA PRO A 422 1.45 20.44 4.10
C PRO A 422 1.41 20.51 5.63
N ALA A 423 0.25 20.30 6.28
CA ALA A 423 0.09 20.45 7.72
C ALA A 423 1.10 19.61 8.53
N SER A 424 1.73 20.25 9.52
CA SER A 424 2.72 19.63 10.43
C SER A 424 2.43 19.89 11.91
N TRP A 425 1.87 21.05 12.24
CA TRP A 425 1.64 21.48 13.63
C TRP A 425 0.19 21.89 13.81
N VAL A 426 -0.61 21.07 14.47
CA VAL A 426 -2.02 21.39 14.77
C VAL A 426 -2.09 22.53 15.79
N LEU A 427 -2.97 23.48 15.51
CA LEU A 427 -3.25 24.60 16.37
C LEU A 427 -4.47 24.34 17.25
N GLU A 428 -4.44 24.82 18.46
CA GLU A 428 -5.63 24.91 19.30
C GLU A 428 -6.52 26.05 18.76
N ILE A 429 -7.83 25.81 18.70
CA ILE A 429 -8.83 26.81 18.31
C ILE A 429 -9.56 27.21 19.58
N GLU A 430 -9.54 28.51 19.90
CA GLU A 430 -10.19 29.05 21.08
C GLU A 430 -11.70 28.75 21.08
N ASP A 431 -12.26 28.42 22.22
CA ASP A 431 -13.67 28.05 22.43
C ASP A 431 -14.18 26.88 21.54
N TYR A 432 -13.28 26.08 20.99
CA TYR A 432 -13.62 24.92 20.20
C TYR A 432 -12.94 23.66 20.69
N THR A 433 -13.74 22.67 21.07
CA THR A 433 -13.26 21.32 21.38
C THR A 433 -13.77 20.36 20.31
N PRO A 434 -12.87 19.71 19.55
CA PRO A 434 -13.31 18.78 18.50
C PRO A 434 -13.93 17.53 19.12
N GLU A 435 -15.19 17.26 18.76
CA GLU A 435 -15.87 16.02 19.10
C GLU A 435 -15.76 15.03 17.97
N LEU A 436 -15.31 13.82 18.27
CA LEU A 436 -15.02 12.78 17.28
C LEU A 436 -16.20 12.48 16.33
N LEU A 437 -17.41 12.55 16.86
CA LEU A 437 -18.64 12.20 16.11
C LEU A 437 -19.42 13.41 15.61
N ALA A 438 -18.98 14.63 15.89
CA ALA A 438 -19.70 15.81 15.44
C ALA A 438 -19.88 15.81 13.91
N PRO A 439 -21.06 16.18 13.39
CA PRO A 439 -21.34 16.21 11.96
C PRO A 439 -20.58 17.33 11.24
N PHE A 440 -20.13 18.33 11.99
CA PHE A 440 -19.34 19.44 11.49
C PHE A 440 -18.10 19.62 12.36
N GLN A 441 -16.93 19.61 11.75
CA GLN A 441 -15.66 19.73 12.46
C GLN A 441 -14.72 20.66 11.72
N VAL A 442 -13.88 21.36 12.47
CA VAL A 442 -12.82 22.19 11.95
C VAL A 442 -11.49 21.85 12.60
N GLN A 443 -10.40 22.15 11.92
CA GLN A 443 -9.04 22.05 12.45
C GLN A 443 -8.16 23.07 11.74
N ALA A 444 -7.19 23.61 12.46
CA ALA A 444 -6.16 24.48 11.91
C ALA A 444 -4.77 23.89 12.18
N ALA A 445 -3.84 24.08 11.27
CA ALA A 445 -2.47 23.62 11.42
C ALA A 445 -1.50 24.53 10.66
N TRP A 446 -0.26 24.63 11.14
CA TRP A 446 0.85 25.16 10.38
C TRP A 446 1.53 24.07 9.55
N ASP A 447 2.13 24.46 8.43
CA ASP A 447 3.15 23.65 7.80
C ASP A 447 4.45 23.63 8.64
N ARG A 448 5.46 22.88 8.22
CA ARG A 448 6.71 22.72 8.97
C ARG A 448 7.45 24.03 9.16
N GLU A 449 7.50 24.86 8.16
CA GLU A 449 8.21 26.13 8.11
C GLU A 449 7.42 27.30 8.72
N HIS A 450 6.17 27.06 9.10
CA HIS A 450 5.21 28.04 9.59
C HIS A 450 4.94 29.20 8.58
N GLU A 451 5.00 28.88 7.28
CA GLU A 451 4.71 29.82 6.19
C GLU A 451 3.29 29.66 5.64
N LYS A 452 2.71 28.46 5.85
CA LYS A 452 1.36 28.14 5.37
C LYS A 452 0.45 27.73 6.51
N LEU A 453 -0.68 28.41 6.61
CA LEU A 453 -1.78 28.00 7.49
C LEU A 453 -2.72 27.09 6.72
N VAL A 454 -3.01 25.92 7.26
CA VAL A 454 -3.92 24.93 6.70
C VAL A 454 -5.17 24.86 7.56
N LEU A 455 -6.33 25.08 6.95
CA LEU A 455 -7.63 24.99 7.61
C LEU A 455 -8.41 23.83 7.02
N TYR A 456 -8.93 22.98 7.87
CA TYR A 456 -9.80 21.85 7.48
C TYR A 456 -11.23 22.13 7.93
N VAL A 457 -12.17 21.83 7.04
CA VAL A 457 -13.61 21.89 7.33
C VAL A 457 -14.26 20.60 6.87
N PHE A 458 -14.78 19.83 7.81
CA PHE A 458 -15.51 18.59 7.59
C PHE A 458 -17.01 18.87 7.75
N ASN A 459 -17.82 18.38 6.81
CA ASN A 459 -19.27 18.55 6.82
C ASN A 459 -19.98 17.27 6.43
N LEU A 460 -20.74 16.68 7.36
CA LEU A 460 -21.55 15.50 7.14
C LEU A 460 -23.02 15.80 6.87
N ASP A 461 -23.43 17.06 6.96
CA ASP A 461 -24.81 17.48 6.62
C ASP A 461 -24.98 17.49 5.10
N ALA A 462 -26.22 17.30 4.62
CA ALA A 462 -26.54 17.37 3.20
C ALA A 462 -26.40 18.79 2.63
N GLU A 463 -26.59 19.78 3.48
CA GLU A 463 -26.49 21.19 3.09
C GLU A 463 -25.03 21.68 3.16
N SER A 464 -24.69 22.57 2.23
CA SER A 464 -23.41 23.27 2.27
C SER A 464 -23.31 24.14 3.52
N ARG A 465 -22.13 24.12 4.16
CA ARG A 465 -21.85 24.93 5.36
C ARG A 465 -20.63 25.82 5.16
N GLU A 466 -20.47 26.77 6.05
CA GLU A 466 -19.34 27.70 6.06
C GLU A 466 -18.74 27.75 7.47
N ALA A 467 -17.41 27.71 7.53
CA ALA A 467 -16.65 27.96 8.74
C ALA A 467 -15.94 29.32 8.60
N VAL A 468 -16.12 30.20 9.55
CA VAL A 468 -15.40 31.47 9.62
C VAL A 468 -14.31 31.35 10.66
N PHE A 469 -13.06 31.55 10.24
CA PHE A 469 -11.90 31.52 11.12
C PHE A 469 -11.42 32.95 11.39
N ASP A 470 -11.26 33.29 12.66
CA ASP A 470 -10.59 34.51 13.11
C ASP A 470 -9.09 34.21 13.28
N LEU A 471 -8.27 34.90 12.51
CA LEU A 471 -6.82 34.75 12.44
C LEU A 471 -6.07 35.83 13.22
N GLY A 472 -6.78 36.76 13.87
CA GLY A 472 -6.20 37.94 14.51
C GLY A 472 -5.17 37.63 15.59
N GLN A 473 -5.32 36.50 16.29
CA GLN A 473 -4.32 36.05 17.28
C GLN A 473 -2.98 35.63 16.66
N LEU A 474 -2.96 35.27 15.38
CA LEU A 474 -1.72 34.86 14.68
C LEU A 474 -0.82 36.07 14.36
N LYS A 475 -1.35 37.27 14.43
CA LYS A 475 -0.62 38.55 14.21
C LYS A 475 0.17 38.60 12.90
N THR A 476 -0.37 37.95 11.87
CA THR A 476 0.22 37.81 10.54
C THR A 476 -0.85 38.07 9.50
N ALA A 477 -0.52 38.81 8.44
CA ALA A 477 -1.39 38.94 7.28
C ALA A 477 -1.25 37.70 6.38
N PHE A 478 -2.38 37.24 5.87
CA PHE A 478 -2.42 36.11 4.95
C PHE A 478 -2.97 36.54 3.59
N ALA A 479 -2.46 35.90 2.54
CA ALA A 479 -3.08 35.97 1.23
C ALA A 479 -4.45 35.25 1.24
N ASP A 480 -5.21 35.41 0.15
CA ASP A 480 -6.45 34.68 -0.03
C ASP A 480 -6.19 33.14 -0.03
N ALA A 481 -7.09 32.41 0.59
CA ALA A 481 -6.93 30.96 0.73
C ALA A 481 -7.20 30.22 -0.58
N ALA A 482 -6.27 29.36 -0.99
CA ALA A 482 -6.52 28.34 -2.01
C ALA A 482 -7.28 27.16 -1.39
N VAL A 483 -8.50 26.90 -1.82
CA VAL A 483 -9.35 25.84 -1.26
C VAL A 483 -9.50 24.69 -2.24
N MET A 484 -9.27 23.47 -1.74
CA MET A 484 -9.58 22.22 -2.41
C MET A 484 -10.64 21.48 -1.59
N ALA A 485 -11.68 21.00 -2.24
CA ALA A 485 -12.73 20.22 -1.59
C ALA A 485 -13.07 18.96 -2.38
N VAL A 486 -13.47 17.91 -1.64
CA VAL A 486 -14.05 16.68 -2.16
C VAL A 486 -15.42 16.45 -1.50
N TYR A 487 -16.37 15.98 -2.28
CA TYR A 487 -17.75 15.81 -1.82
C TYR A 487 -18.53 14.85 -2.72
N ALA A 488 -19.70 14.43 -2.27
CA ALA A 488 -20.66 13.66 -3.06
C ALA A 488 -22.08 14.23 -2.90
N ASP A 489 -22.98 13.88 -3.81
CA ASP A 489 -24.39 14.26 -3.68
C ASP A 489 -25.12 13.37 -2.66
N ASP A 490 -24.61 12.14 -2.45
CA ASP A 490 -25.16 11.17 -1.53
C ASP A 490 -24.05 10.39 -0.81
N LEU A 491 -24.26 10.03 0.44
CA LEU A 491 -23.33 9.24 1.24
C LEU A 491 -23.07 7.83 0.68
N TYR A 492 -23.98 7.31 -0.14
CA TYR A 492 -23.84 6.02 -0.81
C TYR A 492 -23.21 6.11 -2.21
N ASP A 493 -22.85 7.29 -2.65
CA ASP A 493 -22.09 7.46 -3.90
C ASP A 493 -20.72 6.78 -3.83
N MET A 494 -20.24 6.33 -4.99
CA MET A 494 -18.92 5.72 -5.17
C MET A 494 -18.41 5.95 -6.58
N ASN A 495 -17.12 6.04 -6.73
CA ASN A 495 -16.49 6.00 -8.04
C ASN A 495 -16.52 4.57 -8.61
N THR A 496 -16.71 4.47 -9.91
CA THR A 496 -16.71 3.20 -10.65
C THR A 496 -15.93 3.37 -11.95
N GLN A 497 -15.66 2.29 -12.65
CA GLN A 497 -15.01 2.35 -13.97
C GLN A 497 -15.83 3.19 -14.99
N THR A 498 -17.16 3.15 -14.91
CA THR A 498 -18.06 3.89 -15.82
C THR A 498 -18.39 5.30 -15.35
N ASP A 499 -18.17 5.59 -14.07
CA ASP A 499 -18.36 6.92 -13.46
C ASP A 499 -17.22 7.18 -12.44
N PRO A 500 -16.00 7.48 -12.92
CA PRO A 500 -14.83 7.62 -12.07
C PRO A 500 -14.76 8.94 -11.29
N GLU A 501 -15.65 9.89 -11.57
CA GLU A 501 -15.72 11.21 -10.96
C GLU A 501 -17.05 11.44 -10.21
N ARG A 502 -17.74 10.38 -9.80
CA ARG A 502 -18.95 10.47 -9.01
C ARG A 502 -18.70 11.15 -7.66
N ILE A 503 -17.55 10.89 -7.05
CA ILE A 503 -17.00 11.67 -5.94
C ILE A 503 -16.30 12.87 -6.55
N ARG A 504 -16.87 14.05 -6.31
CA ARG A 504 -16.49 15.30 -6.99
C ARG A 504 -15.37 16.01 -6.29
N ARG A 505 -14.64 16.78 -7.08
CA ARG A 505 -13.61 17.71 -6.61
C ARG A 505 -13.97 19.13 -7.04
N MET A 506 -13.67 20.08 -6.18
CA MET A 506 -13.75 21.49 -6.55
C MET A 506 -12.57 22.26 -5.98
N THR A 507 -12.20 23.33 -6.65
CA THR A 507 -11.22 24.30 -6.19
C THR A 507 -11.81 25.70 -6.29
N TYR A 508 -11.52 26.54 -5.32
CA TYR A 508 -11.91 27.95 -5.33
C TYR A 508 -10.97 28.77 -4.46
N THR A 509 -11.08 30.09 -4.54
CA THR A 509 -10.35 31.02 -3.66
C THR A 509 -11.30 31.57 -2.62
N ALA A 510 -11.00 31.39 -1.33
CA ALA A 510 -11.69 32.07 -0.24
C ALA A 510 -10.96 33.37 0.07
N LYS A 511 -11.72 34.49 0.04
CA LYS A 511 -11.18 35.80 0.31
C LYS A 511 -10.87 35.97 1.80
N THR A 512 -9.73 36.58 2.09
CA THR A 512 -9.38 37.03 3.43
C THR A 512 -9.91 38.47 3.59
N ASP A 513 -10.72 38.70 4.63
CA ASP A 513 -11.27 40.02 4.96
C ASP A 513 -10.74 40.46 6.34
N GLY A 514 -9.72 41.31 6.32
CA GLY A 514 -8.98 41.67 7.52
C GLY A 514 -8.32 40.43 8.14
N ASP A 515 -8.71 40.13 9.37
CA ASP A 515 -8.22 38.99 10.12
C ASP A 515 -9.14 37.74 10.00
N THR A 516 -10.11 37.74 9.09
CA THR A 516 -11.04 36.63 8.96
C THR A 516 -10.99 35.96 7.58
N VAL A 517 -11.24 34.68 7.54
CA VAL A 517 -11.43 33.90 6.31
C VAL A 517 -12.62 32.98 6.46
N ALA A 518 -13.51 32.97 5.44
CA ALA A 518 -14.67 32.11 5.39
C ALA A 518 -14.42 30.95 4.42
N VAL A 519 -14.42 29.72 4.93
CA VAL A 519 -14.22 28.50 4.14
C VAL A 519 -15.55 27.76 3.98
N ARG A 520 -16.05 27.70 2.74
CA ARG A 520 -17.27 26.99 2.42
C ARG A 520 -16.98 25.55 2.06
N VAL A 521 -17.72 24.63 2.65
CA VAL A 521 -17.66 23.20 2.36
C VAL A 521 -19.01 22.73 1.81
N PRO A 522 -19.04 21.95 0.70
CA PRO A 522 -20.28 21.33 0.19
C PRO A 522 -20.92 20.41 1.22
N GLY A 523 -22.18 20.06 1.00
CA GLY A 523 -22.83 18.96 1.71
C GLY A 523 -22.08 17.64 1.50
N TYR A 524 -22.03 16.78 2.51
CA TYR A 524 -21.27 15.54 2.51
C TYR A 524 -19.86 15.73 1.99
N GLY A 525 -19.14 16.76 2.50
CA GLY A 525 -17.85 17.16 1.95
C GLY A 525 -16.78 17.43 2.98
N PHE A 526 -15.58 17.56 2.46
CA PHE A 526 -14.40 18.00 3.20
C PHE A 526 -13.67 19.07 2.37
N ALA A 527 -13.29 20.14 3.01
CA ALA A 527 -12.51 21.21 2.39
C ALA A 527 -11.19 21.43 3.14
N MET A 528 -10.12 21.62 2.39
CA MET A 528 -8.82 22.04 2.86
C MET A 528 -8.48 23.39 2.24
N ALA A 529 -8.30 24.39 3.07
CA ALA A 529 -7.88 25.74 2.67
C ALA A 529 -6.42 25.97 3.07
N ILE A 530 -5.62 26.48 2.17
CA ILE A 530 -4.21 26.82 2.40
C ILE A 530 -4.03 28.33 2.21
N LEU A 531 -3.55 29.00 3.25
CA LEU A 531 -3.22 30.41 3.25
C LEU A 531 -1.70 30.56 3.32
N GLU A 532 -1.14 31.39 2.49
CA GLU A 532 0.27 31.78 2.54
C GLU A 532 0.42 33.14 3.24
N LYS A 533 1.52 33.30 4.00
CA LYS A 533 1.88 34.58 4.61
C LYS A 533 2.19 35.64 3.57
#